data_eac95ea9af46b14760e8a613ab8d67ae
#
_entry.id   eac95ea9af46b14760e8a613ab8d67ae
#
_cell.length_a   1.000
_cell.length_b   1.000
_cell.length_c   1.000
_cell.angle_alpha   90.00
_cell.angle_beta   90.00
_cell.angle_gamma   90.00
#
_symmetry.space_group_name_H-M   'P 1'
#
loop_
_entity.id
_entity.type
_entity.pdbx_description
1 polymer ?
#
loop_
_entity_poly.entity_id
_entity_poly.type
_entity_poly.pdbx_seq_one_letter_code
_entity_poly.pdbx_strand_id
1 'polypeptide(L)'
;FKDTPHKIFKDDIVPNRLVISIQPELEISLLFESKVPGLQMRLKPVEMDFTYQDHYTETLPEAYETLLLDALNGDATLFMRADQVETAWKVVMPILEAWKKYPKRKLEYYSSGSWGPTGSTKLLKPYADEWFFLPPPNDLKH
;
A
#
# COMPACT_ATOMS: atom_id res chain seq x y z
N PHE A 1 5.06 -6.02 9.58
CA PHE A 1 5.03 -6.97 10.70
C PHE A 1 5.59 -6.30 11.97
N LYS A 2 5.30 -6.86 13.14
CA LYS A 2 5.79 -6.33 14.41
C LYS A 2 7.28 -6.64 14.59
N ASP A 3 7.99 -5.74 15.26
CA ASP A 3 9.38 -6.00 15.65
C ASP A 3 9.47 -7.17 16.63
N THR A 4 10.54 -7.93 16.50
CA THR A 4 10.82 -9.00 17.45
C THR A 4 11.21 -8.42 18.82
N PRO A 5 10.57 -8.85 19.92
CA PRO A 5 10.82 -8.27 21.25
C PRO A 5 12.24 -8.54 21.77
N HIS A 6 12.94 -9.53 21.20
CA HIS A 6 14.32 -9.86 21.56
C HIS A 6 15.16 -9.98 20.29
N LYS A 7 16.27 -9.23 20.22
CA LYS A 7 17.27 -9.40 19.18
C LYS A 7 18.05 -10.69 19.44
N ILE A 8 17.59 -11.78 18.85
CA ILE A 8 18.28 -13.09 18.90
C ILE A 8 19.53 -13.06 18.03
N PHE A 9 19.52 -12.25 16.98
CA PHE A 9 20.61 -12.10 16.04
C PHE A 9 21.36 -10.78 16.30
N LYS A 10 22.67 -10.79 16.09
CA LYS A 10 23.55 -9.62 16.29
C LYS A 10 23.46 -8.59 15.17
N ASP A 11 22.95 -9.01 14.00
CA ASP A 11 22.84 -8.18 12.82
C ASP A 11 21.61 -7.28 12.89
N ASP A 12 21.66 -6.14 12.24
CA ASP A 12 20.51 -5.29 12.04
C ASP A 12 19.53 -5.97 11.07
N ILE A 13 18.46 -6.51 11.61
CA ILE A 13 17.45 -7.26 10.88
C ILE A 13 16.47 -6.27 10.26
N VAL A 14 16.21 -6.42 8.96
CA VAL A 14 15.15 -5.70 8.28
C VAL A 14 13.79 -6.32 8.64
N PRO A 15 12.81 -5.54 9.13
CA PRO A 15 11.48 -6.09 9.41
C PRO A 15 10.84 -6.72 8.19
N ASN A 16 10.25 -7.90 8.36
CA ASN A 16 9.48 -8.53 7.30
C ASN A 16 8.37 -7.59 6.82
N ARG A 17 8.18 -7.49 5.51
CA ARG A 17 7.23 -6.56 4.90
C ARG A 17 6.43 -7.27 3.82
N LEU A 18 5.11 -7.15 3.90
CA LEU A 18 4.20 -7.49 2.82
C LEU A 18 3.80 -6.20 2.11
N VAL A 19 4.01 -6.16 0.81
CA VAL A 19 3.60 -5.05 -0.06
C VAL A 19 2.53 -5.55 -1.01
N ILE A 20 1.45 -4.80 -1.13
CA ILE A 20 0.38 -5.03 -2.09
C ILE A 20 0.30 -3.78 -2.95
N SER A 21 0.73 -3.91 -4.19
CA SER A 21 0.62 -2.86 -5.20
C SER A 21 -0.68 -3.04 -5.98
N ILE A 22 -1.46 -1.97 -6.06
CA ILE A 22 -2.76 -1.95 -6.78
C ILE A 22 -2.61 -1.23 -8.11
N GLN A 23 -1.72 -0.22 -8.15
CA GLN A 23 -1.43 0.60 -9.34
C GLN A 23 0.03 1.09 -9.26
N PRO A 24 0.73 1.24 -10.39
CA PRO A 24 0.29 0.95 -11.77
C PRO A 24 0.24 -0.54 -12.12
N GLU A 25 0.95 -1.38 -11.38
CA GLU A 25 1.03 -2.83 -11.59
C GLU A 25 0.44 -3.57 -10.39
N LEU A 26 -0.30 -4.64 -10.69
CA LEU A 26 -0.84 -5.53 -9.66
C LEU A 26 0.25 -6.50 -9.22
N GLU A 27 0.76 -6.28 -8.01
CA GLU A 27 1.87 -7.05 -7.45
C GLU A 27 1.63 -7.36 -5.97
N ILE A 28 2.07 -8.51 -5.54
CA ILE A 28 2.19 -8.86 -4.12
C ILE A 28 3.63 -9.29 -3.89
N SER A 29 4.36 -8.56 -3.05
CA SER A 29 5.71 -8.93 -2.66
C SER A 29 5.86 -9.12 -1.16
N LEU A 30 6.70 -10.07 -0.77
CA LEU A 30 7.04 -10.39 0.62
C LEU A 30 8.55 -10.31 0.80
N LEU A 31 8.97 -9.30 1.55
CA LEU A 31 10.35 -9.16 1.99
C LEU A 31 10.53 -9.86 3.34
N PHE A 32 11.54 -10.71 3.46
CA PHE A 32 11.88 -11.40 4.70
C PHE A 32 13.37 -11.73 4.78
N GLU A 33 13.87 -11.96 6.00
CA GLU A 33 15.26 -12.34 6.21
C GLU A 33 15.45 -13.84 6.01
N SER A 34 16.45 -14.21 5.22
CA SER A 34 16.87 -15.59 5.01
C SER A 34 18.31 -15.81 5.47
N LYS A 35 18.57 -16.99 6.04
CA LYS A 35 19.95 -17.36 6.37
C LYS A 35 20.76 -17.63 5.10
N VAL A 36 21.89 -16.96 4.96
CA VAL A 36 22.84 -17.26 3.90
C VAL A 36 23.40 -18.69 4.09
N PRO A 37 23.43 -19.54 3.06
CA PRO A 37 24.04 -20.86 3.15
C PRO A 37 25.48 -20.79 3.65
N GLY A 38 25.86 -21.67 4.56
CA GLY A 38 27.20 -21.72 5.15
C GLY A 38 27.17 -21.95 6.65
N LEU A 39 28.36 -22.04 7.26
CA LEU A 39 28.53 -22.37 8.68
C LEU A 39 28.22 -21.18 9.61
N GLN A 40 28.38 -19.96 9.10
CA GLN A 40 28.14 -18.75 9.88
C GLN A 40 26.64 -18.36 9.82
N MET A 41 26.15 -17.83 10.93
CA MET A 41 24.81 -17.26 10.99
C MET A 41 24.86 -15.84 10.43
N ARG A 42 24.63 -15.71 9.11
CA ARG A 42 24.45 -14.42 8.43
C ARG A 42 23.08 -14.40 7.80
N LEU A 43 22.36 -13.29 7.98
CA LEU A 43 21.07 -13.04 7.39
C LEU A 43 21.22 -12.13 6.17
N LYS A 44 20.31 -12.27 5.22
CA LYS A 44 20.19 -11.42 4.04
C LYS A 44 18.71 -11.27 3.71
N PRO A 45 18.24 -10.05 3.42
CA PRO A 45 16.88 -9.85 2.93
C PRO A 45 16.69 -10.57 1.59
N VAL A 46 15.57 -11.27 1.47
CA VAL A 46 15.12 -11.96 0.26
C VAL A 46 13.70 -11.52 -0.02
N GLU A 47 13.40 -11.31 -1.28
CA GLU A 47 12.07 -10.94 -1.75
C GLU A 47 11.45 -12.08 -2.54
N MET A 48 10.18 -12.35 -2.25
CA MET A 48 9.30 -13.18 -3.06
C MET A 48 8.23 -12.29 -3.64
N ASP A 49 8.08 -12.29 -4.93
CA ASP A 49 7.14 -11.45 -5.67
C ASP A 49 6.22 -12.30 -6.55
N PHE A 50 5.02 -11.78 -6.71
CA PHE A 50 4.02 -12.27 -7.63
C PHE A 50 3.45 -11.08 -8.39
N THR A 51 3.62 -11.09 -9.73
CA THR A 51 3.01 -10.13 -10.62
C THR A 51 2.01 -10.83 -11.54
N TYR A 52 0.87 -10.21 -11.76
CA TYR A 52 -0.14 -10.78 -12.66
C TYR A 52 0.37 -10.89 -14.10
N GLN A 53 1.15 -9.92 -14.54
CA GLN A 53 1.68 -9.87 -15.91
C GLN A 53 2.65 -11.02 -16.24
N ASP A 54 3.39 -11.51 -15.23
CA ASP A 54 4.34 -12.60 -15.43
C ASP A 54 3.67 -13.99 -15.49
N HIS A 55 2.47 -14.11 -14.93
CA HIS A 55 1.77 -15.38 -14.80
C HIS A 55 0.59 -15.55 -15.76
N TYR A 56 0.06 -14.46 -16.28
CA TYR A 56 -1.10 -14.47 -17.17
C TYR A 56 -0.78 -13.74 -18.47
N THR A 57 -1.16 -14.37 -19.59
CA THR A 57 -0.99 -13.79 -20.94
C THR A 57 -2.17 -12.90 -21.34
N GLU A 58 -3.29 -13.06 -20.64
CA GLU A 58 -4.49 -12.30 -20.87
C GLU A 58 -4.34 -10.87 -20.39
N THR A 59 -4.79 -9.92 -21.19
CA THR A 59 -4.86 -8.52 -20.76
C THR A 59 -5.88 -8.38 -19.65
N LEU A 60 -5.46 -7.78 -18.53
CA LEU A 60 -6.37 -7.47 -17.42
C LEU A 60 -7.44 -6.49 -17.94
N PRO A 61 -8.73 -6.81 -17.77
CA PRO A 61 -9.79 -5.89 -18.14
C PRO A 61 -9.71 -4.62 -17.29
N GLU A 62 -10.09 -3.49 -17.88
CA GLU A 62 -10.25 -2.26 -17.12
C GLU A 62 -11.34 -2.42 -16.05
N ALA A 63 -11.18 -1.72 -14.93
CA ALA A 63 -12.09 -1.86 -13.78
C ALA A 63 -13.57 -1.63 -14.13
N TYR A 64 -13.85 -0.73 -15.09
CA TYR A 64 -15.22 -0.45 -15.53
C TYR A 64 -15.77 -1.48 -16.51
N GLU A 65 -14.94 -2.15 -17.29
CA GLU A 65 -15.39 -3.19 -18.23
C GLU A 65 -16.10 -4.32 -17.50
N THR A 66 -15.47 -4.83 -16.44
CA THR A 66 -16.05 -5.89 -15.60
C THR A 66 -17.38 -5.45 -14.97
N LEU A 67 -17.42 -4.22 -14.41
CA LEU A 67 -18.64 -3.72 -13.78
C LEU A 67 -19.78 -3.52 -14.77
N LEU A 68 -19.48 -3.05 -15.99
CA LEU A 68 -20.50 -2.89 -17.04
C LEU A 68 -21.02 -4.25 -17.50
N LEU A 69 -20.14 -5.24 -17.66
CA LEU A 69 -20.55 -6.59 -18.01
C LEU A 69 -21.44 -7.21 -16.93
N ASP A 70 -21.07 -7.07 -15.68
CA ASP A 70 -21.86 -7.56 -14.54
C ASP A 70 -23.21 -6.89 -14.47
N ALA A 71 -23.28 -5.58 -14.72
CA ALA A 71 -24.54 -4.85 -14.80
C ALA A 71 -25.46 -5.37 -15.93
N LEU A 72 -24.91 -5.67 -17.11
CA LEU A 72 -25.65 -6.24 -18.24
C LEU A 72 -26.16 -7.66 -17.94
N ASN A 73 -25.37 -8.44 -17.22
CA ASN A 73 -25.71 -9.80 -16.83
C ASN A 73 -26.64 -9.88 -15.60
N GLY A 74 -26.87 -8.74 -14.93
CA GLY A 74 -27.63 -8.69 -13.68
C GLY A 74 -26.91 -9.29 -12.49
N ASP A 75 -25.58 -9.41 -12.57
CA ASP A 75 -24.74 -9.89 -11.48
C ASP A 75 -24.35 -8.73 -10.55
N ALA A 76 -24.82 -8.76 -9.32
CA ALA A 76 -24.54 -7.73 -8.32
C ALA A 76 -23.35 -8.05 -7.41
N THR A 77 -22.58 -9.11 -7.68
CA THR A 77 -21.52 -9.62 -6.79
C THR A 77 -20.44 -8.58 -6.48
N LEU A 78 -20.03 -7.80 -7.47
CA LEU A 78 -19.00 -6.76 -7.31
C LEU A 78 -19.55 -5.39 -6.93
N PHE A 79 -20.87 -5.22 -6.88
CA PHE A 79 -21.48 -3.93 -6.54
C PHE A 79 -21.58 -3.75 -5.02
N MET A 80 -21.27 -2.53 -4.59
CA MET A 80 -21.41 -2.16 -3.19
C MET A 80 -22.89 -2.04 -2.81
N ARG A 81 -23.26 -2.59 -1.67
CA ARG A 81 -24.59 -2.43 -1.08
C ARG A 81 -24.75 -1.02 -0.50
N ALA A 82 -25.98 -0.53 -0.46
CA ALA A 82 -26.29 0.79 0.09
C ALA A 82 -25.84 0.96 1.55
N ASP A 83 -26.00 -0.07 2.38
CA ASP A 83 -25.57 -0.07 3.79
C ASP A 83 -24.06 0.00 3.94
N GLN A 84 -23.28 -0.59 3.02
CA GLN A 84 -21.82 -0.47 3.00
C GLN A 84 -21.39 0.97 2.68
N VAL A 85 -22.02 1.60 1.68
CA VAL A 85 -21.76 2.99 1.32
C VAL A 85 -22.05 3.92 2.50
N GLU A 86 -23.22 3.77 3.13
CA GLU A 86 -23.59 4.57 4.30
C GLU A 86 -22.62 4.37 5.47
N THR A 87 -22.17 3.13 5.69
CA THR A 87 -21.21 2.82 6.76
C THR A 87 -19.83 3.42 6.46
N ALA A 88 -19.38 3.38 5.21
CA ALA A 88 -18.13 4.00 4.80
C ALA A 88 -18.16 5.52 5.03
N TRP A 89 -19.26 6.18 4.69
CA TRP A 89 -19.44 7.60 4.98
C TRP A 89 -19.40 7.92 6.47
N LYS A 90 -20.03 7.09 7.33
CA LYS A 90 -19.98 7.28 8.80
C LYS A 90 -18.57 7.30 9.36
N VAL A 91 -17.61 6.61 8.73
CA VAL A 91 -16.21 6.62 9.15
C VAL A 91 -15.53 7.94 8.79
N VAL A 92 -15.85 8.52 7.65
CA VAL A 92 -15.17 9.71 7.12
C VAL A 92 -15.81 11.01 7.58
N MET A 93 -17.15 11.03 7.75
CA MET A 93 -17.91 12.23 8.10
C MET A 93 -17.40 12.97 9.36
N PRO A 94 -17.02 12.31 10.46
CA PRO A 94 -16.50 13.01 11.63
C PRO A 94 -15.25 13.86 11.34
N ILE A 95 -14.40 13.39 10.41
CA ILE A 95 -13.20 14.14 9.97
C ILE A 95 -13.61 15.39 9.19
N LEU A 96 -14.52 15.23 8.23
CA LEU A 96 -15.02 16.34 7.41
C LEU A 96 -15.74 17.40 8.26
N GLU A 97 -16.54 16.97 9.22
CA GLU A 97 -17.23 17.87 10.17
C GLU A 97 -16.23 18.61 11.07
N ALA A 98 -15.19 17.92 11.54
CA ALA A 98 -14.11 18.55 12.30
C ALA A 98 -13.38 19.62 11.47
N TRP A 99 -13.09 19.35 10.20
CA TRP A 99 -12.49 20.33 9.30
C TRP A 99 -13.39 21.54 9.06
N LYS A 100 -14.69 21.32 8.88
CA LYS A 100 -15.68 22.39 8.74
C LYS A 100 -15.80 23.24 10.00
N LYS A 101 -15.76 22.61 11.16
CA LYS A 101 -15.85 23.29 12.47
C LYS A 101 -14.61 24.10 12.81
N TYR A 102 -13.43 23.67 12.33
CA TYR A 102 -12.14 24.30 12.63
C TYR A 102 -11.41 24.78 11.37
N PRO A 103 -11.97 25.76 10.62
CA PRO A 103 -11.44 26.20 9.33
C PRO A 103 -10.08 26.90 9.42
N LYS A 104 -9.64 27.29 10.64
CA LYS A 104 -8.34 27.94 10.87
C LYS A 104 -7.15 26.99 10.87
N ARG A 105 -7.35 25.68 10.72
CA ARG A 105 -6.24 24.75 10.51
C ARG A 105 -5.62 25.03 9.15
N LYS A 106 -4.33 25.35 9.15
CA LYS A 106 -3.58 25.60 7.92
C LYS A 106 -3.57 24.34 7.07
N LEU A 107 -3.97 24.50 5.82
CA LEU A 107 -3.65 23.50 4.80
C LEU A 107 -2.13 23.47 4.61
N GLU A 108 -1.57 22.30 4.56
CA GLU A 108 -0.17 22.12 4.21
C GLU A 108 -0.03 22.09 2.69
N TYR A 109 0.98 22.78 2.18
CA TYR A 109 1.29 22.84 0.76
C TYR A 109 2.56 22.08 0.47
N TYR A 110 2.68 21.55 -0.73
CA TYR A 110 3.86 20.85 -1.21
C TYR A 110 4.13 21.16 -2.68
N SER A 111 5.38 20.98 -3.10
CA SER A 111 5.80 21.25 -4.47
C SER A 111 5.26 20.19 -5.43
N SER A 112 4.94 20.59 -6.65
CA SER A 112 4.60 19.64 -7.73
C SER A 112 5.72 18.62 -7.91
N GLY A 113 5.35 17.36 -8.17
CA GLY A 113 6.31 16.27 -8.31
C GLY A 113 6.94 15.75 -7.01
N SER A 114 6.49 16.23 -5.84
CA SER A 114 6.91 15.70 -4.55
C SER A 114 5.84 14.76 -3.95
N TRP A 115 6.25 13.93 -2.98
CA TRP A 115 5.37 12.95 -2.31
C TRP A 115 4.37 13.56 -1.32
N GLY A 116 4.26 14.86 -1.26
CA GLY A 116 3.31 15.55 -0.39
C GLY A 116 3.98 16.37 0.72
N PRO A 117 3.16 16.89 1.63
CA PRO A 117 3.66 17.76 2.69
C PRO A 117 4.47 16.97 3.72
N THR A 118 5.54 17.57 4.24
CA THR A 118 6.39 16.96 5.29
C THR A 118 5.62 16.64 6.58
N GLY A 119 4.50 17.33 6.82
CA GLY A 119 3.62 17.05 7.95
C GLY A 119 2.97 15.67 7.91
N SER A 120 2.85 15.05 6.74
CA SER A 120 2.29 13.70 6.58
C SER A 120 3.10 12.64 7.34
N THR A 121 4.43 12.82 7.45
CA THR A 121 5.31 11.92 8.20
C THR A 121 4.97 11.89 9.70
N LYS A 122 4.43 12.98 10.24
CA LYS A 122 4.00 13.03 11.65
C LYS A 122 2.84 12.10 11.95
N LEU A 123 1.98 11.84 10.97
CA LEU A 123 0.86 10.91 11.10
C LEU A 123 1.35 9.46 11.17
N LEU A 124 2.46 9.18 10.52
CA LEU A 124 3.03 7.83 10.44
C LEU A 124 3.83 7.44 11.68
N LYS A 125 4.47 8.40 12.34
CA LYS A 125 5.39 8.17 13.48
C LYS A 125 4.92 7.18 14.55
N PRO A 126 3.63 7.06 14.91
CA PRO A 126 3.19 6.05 15.87
C PRO A 126 3.27 4.61 15.34
N TYR A 127 3.45 4.43 14.03
CA TYR A 127 3.36 3.14 13.35
C TYR A 127 4.64 2.75 12.61
N ALA A 128 5.35 3.73 12.06
CA ALA A 128 6.59 3.54 11.31
C ALA A 128 7.40 4.85 11.23
N ASP A 129 8.67 4.76 10.93
CA ASP A 129 9.56 5.92 10.83
C ASP A 129 9.36 6.72 9.54
N GLU A 130 9.01 6.03 8.46
CA GLU A 130 8.83 6.63 7.13
C GLU A 130 7.73 5.96 6.31
N TRP A 131 7.24 6.68 5.28
CA TRP A 131 6.36 6.14 4.27
C TRP A 131 7.14 5.16 3.37
N PHE A 132 6.52 4.03 3.05
CA PHE A 132 7.06 3.14 2.04
C PHE A 132 6.59 3.59 0.66
N PHE A 133 7.56 3.88 -0.22
CA PHE A 133 7.29 4.24 -1.60
C PHE A 133 7.93 3.21 -2.51
N LEU A 134 7.16 2.68 -3.44
CA LEU A 134 7.73 1.92 -4.54
C LEU A 134 8.56 2.87 -5.41
N PRO A 135 9.74 2.44 -5.91
CA PRO A 135 10.45 3.22 -6.92
C PRO A 135 9.54 3.40 -8.14
N PRO A 136 9.63 4.56 -8.84
CA PRO A 136 8.90 4.73 -10.07
C PRO A 136 9.30 3.63 -11.06
N PRO A 137 8.37 3.15 -11.90
CA PRO A 137 8.68 2.22 -12.97
C PRO A 137 9.86 2.73 -13.79
N ASN A 138 10.77 1.83 -14.19
CA ASN A 138 12.00 2.20 -14.91
C ASN A 138 11.76 2.95 -16.23
N ASP A 139 10.55 2.94 -16.76
CA ASP A 139 10.16 3.56 -18.01
C ASP A 139 9.96 5.09 -17.93
N LEU A 140 10.02 5.68 -16.73
CA LEU A 140 9.93 7.14 -16.54
C LEU A 140 11.30 7.85 -16.49
N LYS A 141 12.38 7.19 -16.91
CA LYS A 141 13.65 7.86 -17.17
C LYS A 141 13.62 8.47 -18.57
N HIS A 142 13.07 9.65 -18.68
CA HIS A 142 13.27 10.56 -19.81
C HIS A 142 13.94 11.83 -19.31
#